data_611e87f4385d87ee76eaad306f388694
#
_entry.id   611e87f4385d87ee76eaad306f388694
#
_cell.length_a   1.000
_cell.length_b   1.000
_cell.length_c   1.000
_cell.angle_alpha   90.00
_cell.angle_beta   90.00
_cell.angle_gamma   90.00
#
_symmetry.space_group_name_H-M   'P 1'
#
loop_
_entity.id
_entity.type
_entity.pdbx_description
1 polymer ?
#
loop_
_entity_poly.entity_id
_entity_poly.type
_entity_poly.pdbx_seq_one_letter_code
_entity_poly.pdbx_strand_id
1 'polypeptide(L)'
;MPVLGISYVAVWSKNLAANRHVFANVLELPIAYEDEDIVVFETNGAQLVLQRATGADEHLDGTIQFGFNVTELDSITQALVAAGQTIELDQEELGMERRVTVLRLPSGHAVEFIGE
;
A
#
# COMPACT_ATOMS: atom_id res chain seq x y z
N MET A 1 -15.90 7.53 12.19
CA MET A 1 -14.97 7.77 11.07
C MET A 1 -14.97 6.57 10.13
N PRO A 2 -15.05 6.78 8.81
CA PRO A 2 -15.01 5.66 7.86
C PRO A 2 -13.63 5.01 7.71
N VAL A 3 -12.57 5.62 8.24
CA VAL A 3 -11.24 5.02 8.21
C VAL A 3 -11.12 4.00 9.33
N LEU A 4 -10.82 2.75 8.97
CA LEU A 4 -10.76 1.63 9.91
C LEU A 4 -9.37 1.38 10.49
N GLY A 5 -8.33 1.82 9.80
CA GLY A 5 -6.95 1.66 10.23
C GLY A 5 -6.02 1.43 9.06
N ILE A 6 -4.72 1.39 9.36
CA ILE A 6 -3.69 1.10 8.34
C ILE A 6 -3.78 -0.37 7.96
N SER A 7 -3.92 -0.63 6.66
CA SER A 7 -4.00 -1.98 6.11
C SER A 7 -2.63 -2.59 5.89
N TYR A 8 -1.70 -1.80 5.35
CA TYR A 8 -0.36 -2.26 5.02
C TYR A 8 0.62 -1.10 4.94
N VAL A 9 1.90 -1.44 5.05
CA VAL A 9 3.02 -0.55 4.73
C VAL A 9 3.87 -1.29 3.70
N ALA A 10 4.12 -0.65 2.56
CA ALA A 10 4.93 -1.23 1.49
C ALA A 10 6.27 -0.51 1.38
N VAL A 11 7.34 -1.30 1.30
CA VAL A 11 8.70 -0.82 1.09
C VAL A 11 9.13 -1.24 -0.32
N TRP A 12 9.43 -0.28 -1.16
CA TRP A 12 9.90 -0.52 -2.52
C TRP A 12 11.41 -0.51 -2.56
N SER A 13 12.02 -1.56 -3.12
CA SER A 13 13.48 -1.65 -3.20
C SER A 13 13.94 -2.54 -4.34
N LYS A 14 15.07 -2.18 -4.93
CA LYS A 14 15.80 -3.05 -5.85
C LYS A 14 16.39 -4.26 -5.14
N ASN A 15 16.55 -4.18 -3.83
CA ASN A 15 17.16 -5.22 -2.99
C ASN A 15 16.12 -6.08 -2.26
N LEU A 16 15.12 -6.58 -2.99
CA LEU A 16 14.05 -7.37 -2.39
C LEU A 16 14.58 -8.55 -1.57
N ALA A 17 15.55 -9.31 -2.13
CA ALA A 17 16.11 -10.47 -1.46
C ALA A 17 16.81 -10.11 -0.14
N ALA A 18 17.56 -9.02 -0.11
CA ALA A 18 18.23 -8.56 1.09
C ALA A 18 17.23 -8.10 2.15
N ASN A 19 16.19 -7.37 1.75
CA ASN A 19 15.14 -6.94 2.67
C ASN A 19 14.37 -8.15 3.21
N ARG A 20 14.04 -9.10 2.35
CA ARG A 20 13.36 -10.34 2.75
C ARG A 20 14.17 -11.09 3.81
N HIS A 21 15.48 -11.16 3.64
CA HIS A 21 16.36 -11.84 4.61
C HIS A 21 16.22 -11.25 6.02
N VAL A 22 16.18 -9.93 6.13
CA VAL A 22 16.04 -9.27 7.43
C VAL A 22 14.74 -9.68 8.12
N PHE A 23 13.63 -9.61 7.42
CA PHE A 23 12.32 -9.85 8.04
C PHE A 23 11.97 -11.34 8.15
N ALA A 24 12.32 -12.15 7.16
CA ALA A 24 11.99 -13.56 7.16
C ALA A 24 12.98 -14.40 7.96
N ASN A 25 14.28 -14.14 7.81
CA ASN A 25 15.31 -15.00 8.39
C ASN A 25 15.83 -14.48 9.73
N VAL A 26 16.07 -13.17 9.86
CA VAL A 26 16.60 -12.61 11.11
C VAL A 26 15.50 -12.39 12.14
N LEU A 27 14.39 -11.75 11.71
CA LEU A 27 13.27 -11.43 12.61
C LEU A 27 12.19 -12.52 12.65
N GLU A 28 12.25 -13.48 11.74
CA GLU A 28 11.34 -14.63 11.69
C GLU A 28 9.86 -14.24 11.61
N LEU A 29 9.54 -13.15 10.87
CA LEU A 29 8.15 -12.77 10.64
C LEU A 29 7.46 -13.78 9.73
N PRO A 30 6.21 -14.18 10.03
CA PRO A 30 5.47 -15.09 9.19
C PRO A 30 5.19 -14.49 7.82
N ILE A 31 5.44 -15.26 6.76
CA ILE A 31 5.11 -14.87 5.39
C ILE A 31 3.69 -15.29 5.08
N ALA A 32 2.85 -14.30 4.69
CA ALA A 32 1.48 -14.56 4.26
C ALA A 32 1.41 -14.92 2.78
N TYR A 33 2.28 -14.30 1.97
CA TYR A 33 2.33 -14.51 0.52
C TYR A 33 3.68 -14.05 0.00
N GLU A 34 4.21 -14.75 -1.02
CA GLU A 34 5.35 -14.25 -1.77
C GLU A 34 5.39 -14.77 -3.20
N ASP A 35 5.96 -13.97 -4.08
CA ASP A 35 6.34 -14.35 -5.44
C ASP A 35 7.66 -13.64 -5.79
N GLU A 36 8.01 -13.58 -7.08
CA GLU A 36 9.27 -12.98 -7.53
C GLU A 36 9.39 -11.48 -7.23
N ASP A 37 8.26 -10.79 -7.12
CA ASP A 37 8.20 -9.33 -7.05
C ASP A 37 7.71 -8.78 -5.71
N ILE A 38 7.13 -9.63 -4.87
CA ILE A 38 6.48 -9.20 -3.64
C ILE A 38 6.64 -10.21 -2.53
N VAL A 39 6.82 -9.73 -1.31
CA VAL A 39 6.74 -10.55 -0.10
C VAL A 39 5.81 -9.84 0.87
N VAL A 40 4.80 -10.54 1.35
CA VAL A 40 3.83 -10.01 2.32
C VAL A 40 4.03 -10.73 3.65
N PHE A 41 4.31 -9.95 4.70
CA PHE A 41 4.47 -10.47 6.05
C PHE A 41 3.26 -10.15 6.91
N GLU A 42 2.86 -11.13 7.71
CA GLU A 42 1.89 -10.88 8.77
C GLU A 42 2.60 -10.23 9.95
N THR A 43 1.97 -9.19 10.48
CA THR A 43 2.35 -8.59 11.75
C THR A 43 1.11 -8.61 12.65
N ASN A 44 1.25 -8.16 13.85
CA ASN A 44 0.10 -8.09 14.75
C ASN A 44 -0.68 -6.79 14.49
N GLY A 45 -1.20 -6.64 13.29
CA GLY A 45 -1.88 -5.43 12.82
C GLY A 45 -1.75 -5.28 11.31
N ALA A 46 -1.21 -4.15 10.85
CA ALA A 46 -0.98 -3.90 9.43
C ALA A 46 0.03 -4.89 8.85
N GLN A 47 -0.16 -5.28 7.58
CA GLN A 47 0.80 -6.12 6.88
C GLN A 47 2.03 -5.32 6.47
N LEU A 48 3.19 -5.94 6.49
CA LEU A 48 4.41 -5.39 5.90
C LEU A 48 4.56 -6.00 4.51
N VAL A 49 4.68 -5.15 3.50
CA VAL A 49 4.81 -5.58 2.11
C VAL A 49 6.16 -5.12 1.58
N LEU A 50 6.96 -6.05 1.08
CA LEU A 50 8.19 -5.73 0.36
C LEU A 50 7.93 -5.87 -1.12
N GLN A 51 8.24 -4.85 -1.90
CA GLN A 51 8.02 -4.82 -3.33
C GLN A 51 9.31 -4.57 -4.09
N ARG A 52 9.47 -5.26 -5.22
CA ARG A 52 10.62 -5.09 -6.09
C ARG A 52 10.44 -3.84 -6.94
N ALA A 53 11.39 -2.91 -6.83
CA ALA A 53 11.40 -1.66 -7.59
C ALA A 53 12.30 -1.80 -8.81
N THR A 54 11.83 -2.50 -9.84
CA THR A 54 12.54 -2.71 -11.10
C THR A 54 11.63 -2.46 -12.30
N GLY A 55 12.20 -2.29 -13.48
CA GLY A 55 11.42 -2.05 -14.69
C GLY A 55 10.63 -0.74 -14.58
N ALA A 56 9.33 -0.81 -14.84
CA ALA A 56 8.45 0.35 -14.78
C ALA A 56 8.37 0.97 -13.37
N ASP A 57 8.67 0.18 -12.32
CA ASP A 57 8.61 0.62 -10.92
C ASP A 57 9.97 1.05 -10.36
N GLU A 58 11.01 1.11 -11.18
CA GLU A 58 12.36 1.47 -10.72
C GLU A 58 12.42 2.80 -9.99
N HIS A 59 11.59 3.76 -10.40
CA HIS A 59 11.52 5.08 -9.78
C HIS A 59 11.00 5.05 -8.34
N LEU A 60 10.40 3.94 -7.93
CA LEU A 60 9.88 3.76 -6.56
C LEU A 60 10.94 3.26 -5.58
N ASP A 61 12.13 2.89 -6.06
CA ASP A 61 13.22 2.41 -5.21
C ASP A 61 13.49 3.38 -4.07
N GLY A 62 13.48 2.87 -2.83
CA GLY A 62 13.70 3.68 -1.64
C GLY A 62 12.46 4.39 -1.11
N THR A 63 11.29 4.18 -1.70
CA THR A 63 10.05 4.79 -1.23
C THR A 63 9.25 3.87 -0.33
N ILE A 64 8.42 4.47 0.51
CA ILE A 64 7.46 3.78 1.36
C ILE A 64 6.06 4.23 0.98
N GLN A 65 5.16 3.28 0.86
CA GLN A 65 3.75 3.52 0.56
C GLN A 65 2.90 2.86 1.64
N PHE A 66 1.76 3.44 1.97
CA PHE A 66 0.85 2.82 2.92
C PHE A 66 -0.59 3.02 2.48
N GLY A 67 -1.47 2.21 3.04
CA GLY A 67 -2.88 2.25 2.72
C GLY A 67 -3.77 2.03 3.93
N PHE A 68 -4.98 2.55 3.83
CA PHE A 68 -6.02 2.40 4.83
C PHE A 68 -7.13 1.49 4.34
N ASN A 69 -7.67 0.68 5.24
CA ASN A 69 -8.97 0.08 5.04
C ASN A 69 -10.03 1.10 5.42
N VAL A 70 -11.03 1.25 4.58
CA VAL A 70 -12.10 2.22 4.80
C VAL A 70 -13.47 1.61 4.54
N THR A 71 -14.48 2.19 5.17
CA THR A 71 -15.87 2.04 4.76
C THR A 71 -16.24 3.28 3.96
N GLU A 72 -17.28 3.21 3.14
CA GLU A 72 -17.80 4.37 2.40
C GLU A 72 -16.72 5.08 1.56
N LEU A 73 -16.05 4.32 0.71
CA LEU A 73 -14.98 4.85 -0.15
C LEU A 73 -15.45 6.05 -1.00
N ASP A 74 -16.70 6.01 -1.48
CA ASP A 74 -17.28 7.14 -2.22
C ASP A 74 -17.23 8.44 -1.41
N SER A 75 -17.64 8.37 -0.15
CA SER A 75 -17.68 9.54 0.73
C SER A 75 -16.29 10.10 1.01
N ILE A 76 -15.32 9.22 1.22
CA ILE A 76 -13.92 9.62 1.43
C ILE A 76 -13.38 10.30 0.18
N THR A 77 -13.59 9.70 -0.99
CA THR A 77 -13.12 10.25 -2.27
C THR A 77 -13.73 11.63 -2.53
N GLN A 78 -15.04 11.77 -2.30
CA GLN A 78 -15.71 13.06 -2.46
C GLN A 78 -15.18 14.12 -1.50
N ALA A 79 -14.92 13.75 -0.26
CA ALA A 79 -14.37 14.68 0.73
C ALA A 79 -12.98 15.16 0.33
N LEU A 80 -12.13 14.27 -0.18
CA LEU A 80 -10.78 14.62 -0.63
C LEU A 80 -10.83 15.56 -1.84
N VAL A 81 -11.69 15.27 -2.81
CA VAL A 81 -11.88 16.13 -3.98
C VAL A 81 -12.40 17.50 -3.57
N ALA A 82 -13.40 17.54 -2.68
CA ALA A 82 -13.97 18.81 -2.18
C ALA A 82 -12.92 19.65 -1.43
N ALA A 83 -11.95 19.00 -0.78
CA ALA A 83 -10.86 19.68 -0.10
C ALA A 83 -9.72 20.11 -1.03
N GLY A 84 -9.86 19.88 -2.35
CA GLY A 84 -8.86 20.27 -3.34
C GLY A 84 -7.64 19.36 -3.41
N GLN A 85 -7.74 18.13 -2.89
CA GLN A 85 -6.64 17.18 -2.92
C GLN A 85 -6.51 16.50 -4.28
N THR A 86 -5.31 16.01 -4.59
CA THR A 86 -5.01 15.36 -5.87
C THR A 86 -5.31 13.87 -5.79
N ILE A 87 -6.26 13.42 -6.60
CA ILE A 87 -6.61 12.00 -6.73
C ILE A 87 -5.94 11.44 -7.99
N GLU A 88 -5.07 10.46 -7.83
CA GLU A 88 -4.41 9.78 -8.96
C GLU A 88 -5.23 8.66 -9.55
N LEU A 89 -5.87 7.87 -8.69
CA LEU A 89 -6.80 6.83 -9.10
C LEU A 89 -8.09 7.01 -8.34
N ASP A 90 -9.21 7.04 -9.07
CA ASP A 90 -10.53 7.27 -8.50
C ASP A 90 -11.33 5.97 -8.52
N GLN A 91 -11.34 5.30 -7.38
CA GLN A 91 -12.14 4.11 -7.13
C GLN A 91 -11.96 3.01 -8.17
N GLU A 92 -10.71 2.71 -8.51
CA GLU A 92 -10.38 1.64 -9.44
C GLU A 92 -10.65 0.27 -8.81
N GLU A 93 -11.27 -0.62 -9.57
CA GLU A 93 -11.62 -1.96 -9.07
C GLU A 93 -10.40 -2.83 -8.88
N LEU A 94 -10.37 -3.51 -7.71
CA LEU A 94 -9.32 -4.48 -7.37
C LEU A 94 -9.79 -5.92 -7.48
N GLY A 95 -11.07 -6.15 -7.82
CA GLY A 95 -11.70 -7.46 -7.73
C GLY A 95 -12.30 -7.72 -6.34
N MET A 96 -13.08 -8.80 -6.20
CA MET A 96 -13.73 -9.18 -4.94
C MET A 96 -14.54 -8.05 -4.30
N GLU A 97 -15.19 -7.24 -5.15
CA GLU A 97 -16.01 -6.09 -4.75
C GLU A 97 -15.24 -5.02 -3.96
N ARG A 98 -13.93 -4.95 -4.15
CA ARG A 98 -13.09 -3.93 -3.52
C ARG A 98 -12.58 -2.95 -4.57
N ARG A 99 -12.39 -1.70 -4.13
CA ARG A 99 -11.89 -0.61 -4.96
C ARG A 99 -10.81 0.15 -4.21
N VAL A 100 -9.97 0.84 -4.94
CA VAL A 100 -8.92 1.68 -4.38
C VAL A 100 -9.00 3.10 -4.92
N THR A 101 -8.89 4.08 -4.03
CA THR A 101 -8.64 5.47 -4.37
C THR A 101 -7.21 5.78 -3.95
N VAL A 102 -6.42 6.34 -4.83
CA VAL A 102 -5.04 6.75 -4.53
C VAL A 102 -4.97 8.26 -4.45
N LEU A 103 -4.55 8.74 -3.29
CA LEU A 103 -4.34 10.14 -3.00
C LEU A 103 -2.85 10.47 -3.14
N ARG A 104 -2.53 11.56 -3.83
CA ARG A 104 -1.19 12.13 -3.80
C ARG A 104 -1.17 13.26 -2.77
N LEU A 105 -0.46 13.07 -1.66
CA LEU A 105 -0.31 14.09 -0.63
C LEU A 105 0.44 15.32 -1.18
N PRO A 106 0.27 16.50 -0.58
CA PRO A 106 1.05 17.68 -0.96
C PRO A 106 2.57 17.45 -0.90
N SER A 107 3.02 16.53 -0.06
CA SER A 107 4.42 16.13 0.05
C SER A 107 4.91 15.24 -1.11
N GLY A 108 3.99 14.75 -1.96
CA GLY A 108 4.32 13.86 -3.07
C GLY A 108 4.16 12.36 -2.75
N HIS A 109 3.85 12.00 -1.52
CA HIS A 109 3.65 10.60 -1.15
C HIS A 109 2.28 10.10 -1.59
N ALA A 110 2.23 8.84 -2.04
CA ALA A 110 0.97 8.19 -2.39
C ALA A 110 0.37 7.49 -1.16
N VAL A 111 -0.93 7.64 -0.99
CA VAL A 111 -1.70 6.96 0.06
C VAL A 111 -2.89 6.27 -0.59
N GLU A 112 -3.10 5.00 -0.26
CA GLU A 112 -4.22 4.23 -0.79
C GLU A 112 -5.36 4.15 0.22
N PHE A 113 -6.58 4.22 -0.29
CA PHE A 113 -7.79 3.97 0.49
C PHE A 113 -8.52 2.80 -0.17
N ILE A 114 -8.66 1.70 0.56
CA ILE A 114 -9.21 0.46 0.03
C ILE A 114 -10.53 0.16 0.73
N GLY A 115 -11.58 -0.03 -0.06
CA GLY A 115 -12.91 -0.34 0.46
C GLY A 115 -13.84 -0.89 -0.62
N GLU A 116 -15.09 -1.00 -0.26
CA GLU A 116 -16.14 -1.47 -1.17
C GLU A 116 -16.79 -0.34 -1.96
#